data_b54fc843658133e922c626c467d3d811
#
_entry.id   b54fc843658133e922c626c467d3d811
#
_cell.length_a   1.000
_cell.length_b   1.000
_cell.length_c   1.000
_cell.angle_alpha   90.00
_cell.angle_beta   90.00
_cell.angle_gamma   90.00
#
_symmetry.space_group_name_H-M   'P 1'
#
loop_
_entity.id
_entity.type
_entity.pdbx_description
1 polymer ?
#
loop_
_entity_poly.entity_id
_entity_poly.type
_entity_poly.pdbx_seq_one_letter_code
_entity_poly.pdbx_strand_id
1 'polypeptide(L)'
;MKKTIKLLSICAALAVLALPAFAHHSALGTDNHAQDQCSVENKTAWYNDFLATYKTDNQAKAYDDAKKYLACPAESNDPDDAKRVAFLQKFVTAYEQVKAGDAKKQRKAQLTDLVYNKKDYAKAFDLGRQILADEPDYLDGYINLGYAGFAAYGANNKSFANDAATYAKKAIEMIEGGKTPADWKPATTKDDVLAKLNYWIAALKQDSAPSEAIAYWIKAASSDNFKKDVQTYYKLGLAYEIPARKLLADYNNSFNGKPETPESKLALENVNQMIDRTIDALARAVALSGSDEKYKELKTDAMGRLTDFYKLRHQSTAGLDEVIAGILQKPLPPEPKPITSLPTTPTTGTPASGAGTAPAGTKGNAAATPGQPNKTTPATTTKTAGPVKPKTRRAHGRP
;
A
#
# COMPACT_ATOMS: atom_id res chain seq x y z
N MET A 1 19.20 -38.72 20.78
CA MET A 1 19.04 -37.31 21.19
C MET A 1 17.60 -36.89 20.90
N LYS A 2 16.82 -36.71 21.96
CA LYS A 2 15.36 -36.52 21.91
C LYS A 2 15.03 -35.07 21.53
N LYS A 3 14.32 -34.86 20.43
CA LYS A 3 13.75 -33.57 20.07
C LYS A 3 12.40 -33.38 20.78
N THR A 4 12.34 -32.49 21.73
CA THR A 4 11.11 -32.06 22.41
C THR A 4 10.38 -31.06 21.52
N ILE A 5 9.23 -31.42 21.02
CA ILE A 5 8.27 -30.56 20.35
C ILE A 5 7.47 -29.87 21.46
N LYS A 6 7.64 -28.56 21.58
CA LYS A 6 6.77 -27.71 22.43
C LYS A 6 5.52 -27.34 21.65
N LEU A 7 4.40 -27.99 22.00
CA LEU A 7 3.07 -27.54 21.63
C LEU A 7 2.81 -26.21 22.35
N LEU A 8 2.63 -25.13 21.60
CA LEU A 8 2.06 -23.88 22.10
C LEU A 8 0.53 -24.01 22.08
N SER A 9 -0.04 -24.13 23.28
CA SER A 9 -1.48 -24.03 23.53
C SER A 9 -1.97 -22.66 23.14
N ILE A 10 -2.87 -22.61 22.15
CA ILE A 10 -3.68 -21.44 21.84
C ILE A 10 -4.79 -21.37 22.89
N CYS A 11 -4.60 -20.54 23.91
CA CYS A 11 -5.69 -20.13 24.79
C CYS A 11 -6.58 -19.15 24.03
N ALA A 12 -7.71 -19.65 23.54
CA ALA A 12 -8.83 -18.81 23.14
C ALA A 12 -9.40 -18.13 24.41
N ALA A 13 -9.06 -16.87 24.60
CA ALA A 13 -9.69 -16.05 25.60
C ALA A 13 -11.09 -15.67 25.13
N LEU A 14 -12.08 -16.45 25.54
CA LEU A 14 -13.48 -16.04 25.58
C LEU A 14 -13.58 -14.87 26.56
N ALA A 15 -13.65 -13.64 26.04
CA ALA A 15 -14.06 -12.48 26.80
C ALA A 15 -15.54 -12.65 27.16
N VAL A 16 -15.80 -13.27 28.27
CA VAL A 16 -17.10 -13.22 28.94
C VAL A 16 -17.28 -11.75 29.35
N LEU A 17 -18.21 -11.08 28.68
CA LEU A 17 -18.74 -9.79 29.12
C LEU A 17 -19.36 -10.03 30.51
N ALA A 18 -18.61 -9.77 31.56
CA ALA A 18 -19.12 -9.67 32.91
C ALA A 18 -20.05 -8.45 32.96
N LEU A 19 -21.35 -8.68 32.83
CA LEU A 19 -22.34 -7.73 33.29
C LEU A 19 -22.07 -7.47 34.77
N PRO A 20 -22.01 -6.22 35.24
CA PRO A 20 -21.93 -5.95 36.65
C PRO A 20 -23.18 -6.54 37.31
N ALA A 21 -22.98 -7.56 38.13
CA ALA A 21 -24.00 -8.03 39.01
C ALA A 21 -24.28 -6.88 39.99
N PHE A 22 -25.38 -6.18 39.77
CA PHE A 22 -25.91 -5.27 40.78
C PHE A 22 -26.27 -6.12 41.99
N ALA A 23 -25.41 -6.04 43.01
CA ALA A 23 -25.66 -6.57 44.32
C ALA A 23 -27.01 -6.00 44.82
N HIS A 24 -28.01 -6.84 44.93
CA HIS A 24 -29.26 -6.51 45.60
C HIS A 24 -28.94 -6.29 47.07
N HIS A 25 -28.68 -5.02 47.43
CA HIS A 25 -28.86 -4.59 48.79
C HIS A 25 -30.37 -4.53 49.02
N SER A 26 -30.90 -5.50 49.72
CA SER A 26 -32.24 -5.44 50.25
C SER A 26 -32.31 -4.36 51.34
N ALA A 27 -32.50 -3.12 50.93
CA ALA A 27 -32.94 -2.05 51.79
C ALA A 27 -34.46 -2.09 51.81
N LEU A 28 -35.02 -2.65 52.85
CA LEU A 28 -36.43 -2.48 53.23
C LEU A 28 -36.71 -0.98 53.29
N GLY A 29 -37.45 -0.40 52.28
CA GLY A 29 -38.00 0.92 52.47
C GLY A 29 -37.86 1.89 51.30
N THR A 30 -38.05 1.49 49.98
CA THR A 30 -38.15 2.48 48.87
C THR A 30 -39.06 2.01 47.71
N ASP A 31 -39.97 1.06 47.91
CA ASP A 31 -40.79 0.58 46.80
C ASP A 31 -41.88 1.57 46.29
N ASN A 32 -42.16 2.65 47.04
CA ASN A 32 -43.21 3.58 46.66
C ASN A 32 -42.82 4.54 45.53
N HIS A 33 -41.52 4.90 45.37
CA HIS A 33 -41.11 5.87 44.34
C HIS A 33 -41.07 5.28 42.94
N ALA A 34 -40.73 3.99 42.77
CA ALA A 34 -40.70 3.36 41.47
C ALA A 34 -42.15 3.08 40.94
N GLN A 35 -43.07 2.78 41.89
CA GLN A 35 -44.48 2.54 41.58
C GLN A 35 -45.18 3.82 41.18
N ASP A 36 -44.88 4.97 41.80
CA ASP A 36 -45.43 6.28 41.44
C ASP A 36 -44.95 6.74 40.04
N GLN A 37 -43.76 6.38 39.63
CA GLN A 37 -43.27 6.72 38.29
C GLN A 37 -43.98 5.94 37.17
N CYS A 38 -44.43 4.72 37.41
CA CYS A 38 -45.10 3.89 36.43
C CYS A 38 -46.66 3.89 36.61
N SER A 39 -47.22 4.98 37.11
CA SER A 39 -48.68 5.13 37.20
C SER A 39 -49.31 5.13 35.82
N VAL A 40 -50.61 4.77 35.75
CA VAL A 40 -51.42 4.76 34.52
C VAL A 40 -51.41 6.17 33.87
N GLU A 41 -51.48 7.20 34.69
CA GLU A 41 -51.45 8.61 34.25
C GLU A 41 -50.10 8.93 33.56
N ASN A 42 -48.99 8.55 34.17
CA ASN A 42 -47.66 8.81 33.60
C ASN A 42 -47.48 8.01 32.30
N LYS A 43 -47.80 6.74 32.25
CA LYS A 43 -47.74 5.93 31.03
C LYS A 43 -48.60 6.54 29.92
N THR A 44 -49.84 7.00 30.26
CA THR A 44 -50.74 7.64 29.32
C THR A 44 -50.15 8.97 28.80
N ALA A 45 -49.56 9.79 29.68
CA ALA A 45 -48.95 11.03 29.30
C ALA A 45 -47.73 10.79 28.35
N TRP A 46 -46.83 9.86 28.67
CA TRP A 46 -45.71 9.53 27.79
C TRP A 46 -46.13 8.98 26.44
N TYR A 47 -47.20 8.15 26.40
CA TYR A 47 -47.71 7.64 25.14
C TYR A 47 -48.34 8.74 24.28
N ASN A 48 -49.09 9.69 24.89
CA ASN A 48 -49.62 10.85 24.17
C ASN A 48 -48.53 11.78 23.68
N ASP A 49 -47.49 12.05 24.49
CA ASP A 49 -46.34 12.84 24.10
C ASP A 49 -45.58 12.19 22.96
N PHE A 50 -45.38 10.87 23.03
CA PHE A 50 -44.83 10.08 21.92
C PHE A 50 -45.66 10.24 20.64
N LEU A 51 -46.98 10.08 20.71
CA LEU A 51 -47.87 10.22 19.54
C LEU A 51 -47.82 11.64 18.93
N ALA A 52 -47.60 12.66 19.74
CA ALA A 52 -47.49 14.05 19.29
C ALA A 52 -46.15 14.30 18.56
N THR A 53 -45.11 13.51 18.83
CA THR A 53 -43.74 13.84 18.38
C THR A 53 -43.13 12.82 17.40
N TYR A 54 -43.59 11.55 17.35
CA TYR A 54 -42.93 10.47 16.60
C TYR A 54 -42.97 10.65 15.07
N LYS A 55 -43.88 11.47 14.53
CA LYS A 55 -43.96 11.83 13.09
C LYS A 55 -43.41 13.20 12.78
N THR A 56 -42.84 13.89 13.76
CA THR A 56 -42.25 15.22 13.59
C THR A 56 -40.72 15.17 13.56
N ASP A 57 -40.05 16.30 13.38
CA ASP A 57 -38.60 16.41 13.47
C ASP A 57 -38.07 16.18 14.90
N ASN A 58 -38.97 16.14 15.92
CA ASN A 58 -38.59 15.90 17.31
C ASN A 58 -38.64 14.42 17.73
N GLN A 59 -38.14 13.55 16.87
CA GLN A 59 -38.09 12.10 17.12
C GLN A 59 -37.24 11.73 18.35
N ALA A 60 -36.29 12.60 18.77
CA ALA A 60 -35.50 12.37 19.97
C ALA A 60 -36.39 12.37 21.22
N LYS A 61 -37.35 13.34 21.34
CA LYS A 61 -38.32 13.36 22.44
C LYS A 61 -39.21 12.13 22.39
N ALA A 62 -39.71 11.76 21.20
CA ALA A 62 -40.52 10.53 21.04
C ALA A 62 -39.75 9.27 21.53
N TYR A 63 -38.44 9.17 21.22
CA TYR A 63 -37.60 8.07 21.68
C TYR A 63 -37.51 8.04 23.21
N ASP A 64 -37.28 9.20 23.84
CA ASP A 64 -37.18 9.30 25.31
C ASP A 64 -38.53 8.91 25.99
N ASP A 65 -39.65 9.38 25.45
CA ASP A 65 -40.97 9.06 25.98
C ASP A 65 -41.32 7.57 25.77
N ALA A 66 -40.98 7.00 24.60
CA ALA A 66 -41.11 5.58 24.36
C ALA A 66 -40.28 4.73 25.33
N LYS A 67 -39.02 5.14 25.61
CA LYS A 67 -38.13 4.44 26.56
C LYS A 67 -38.71 4.50 27.98
N LYS A 68 -39.26 5.63 28.44
CA LYS A 68 -39.93 5.76 29.72
C LYS A 68 -41.12 4.81 29.85
N TYR A 69 -41.97 4.77 28.83
CA TYR A 69 -43.10 3.85 28.79
C TYR A 69 -42.66 2.39 28.89
N LEU A 70 -41.67 2.00 28.07
CA LEU A 70 -41.17 0.60 28.00
C LEU A 70 -40.38 0.18 29.25
N ALA A 71 -39.88 1.11 30.05
CA ALA A 71 -39.22 0.82 31.33
C ALA A 71 -40.22 0.38 32.41
N CYS A 72 -41.53 0.65 32.22
CA CYS A 72 -42.57 0.25 33.16
C CYS A 72 -43.08 -1.17 32.90
N PRO A 73 -43.49 -1.89 33.95
CA PRO A 73 -44.13 -3.20 33.80
C PRO A 73 -45.37 -3.14 32.89
N ALA A 74 -45.58 -4.23 32.13
CA ALA A 74 -46.80 -4.34 31.34
C ALA A 74 -48.05 -4.42 32.24
N GLU A 75 -49.10 -3.74 31.83
CA GLU A 75 -50.37 -3.77 32.56
C GLU A 75 -51.17 -5.03 32.12
N SER A 76 -51.27 -5.98 33.02
CA SER A 76 -51.93 -7.27 32.73
C SER A 76 -53.40 -7.16 32.40
N ASN A 77 -54.05 -6.05 32.80
CA ASN A 77 -55.50 -5.84 32.65
C ASN A 77 -55.87 -4.90 31.48
N ASP A 78 -54.86 -4.32 30.76
CA ASP A 78 -55.15 -3.48 29.60
C ASP A 78 -54.77 -4.24 28.29
N PRO A 79 -55.74 -4.71 27.50
CA PRO A 79 -55.48 -5.43 26.26
C PRO A 79 -54.78 -4.56 25.19
N ASP A 80 -54.83 -3.24 25.32
CA ASP A 80 -54.18 -2.33 24.41
C ASP A 80 -52.72 -2.00 24.83
N ASP A 81 -52.35 -2.23 26.08
CA ASP A 81 -50.96 -2.04 26.55
C ASP A 81 -49.98 -2.91 25.76
N ALA A 82 -50.30 -4.18 25.53
CA ALA A 82 -49.45 -5.06 24.74
C ALA A 82 -49.22 -4.55 23.31
N LYS A 83 -50.24 -3.95 22.69
CA LYS A 83 -50.12 -3.34 21.34
C LYS A 83 -49.26 -2.08 21.38
N ARG A 84 -49.43 -1.23 22.41
CA ARG A 84 -48.60 -0.03 22.61
C ARG A 84 -47.17 -0.42 22.85
N VAL A 85 -46.87 -1.35 23.71
CA VAL A 85 -45.53 -1.89 23.96
C VAL A 85 -44.86 -2.37 22.65
N ALA A 86 -45.57 -3.23 21.88
CA ALA A 86 -45.04 -3.71 20.60
C ALA A 86 -44.76 -2.59 19.59
N PHE A 87 -45.64 -1.58 19.53
CA PHE A 87 -45.42 -0.42 18.64
C PHE A 87 -44.23 0.44 19.08
N LEU A 88 -44.11 0.74 20.36
CA LEU A 88 -43.01 1.53 20.92
C LEU A 88 -41.68 0.79 20.77
N GLN A 89 -41.61 -0.50 21.03
CA GLN A 89 -40.43 -1.34 20.81
C GLN A 89 -39.94 -1.26 19.36
N LYS A 90 -40.87 -1.40 18.40
CA LYS A 90 -40.56 -1.28 16.98
C LYS A 90 -39.98 0.11 16.64
N PHE A 91 -40.59 1.18 17.18
CA PHE A 91 -40.09 2.54 16.98
C PHE A 91 -38.70 2.75 17.58
N VAL A 92 -38.50 2.32 18.84
CA VAL A 92 -37.20 2.45 19.54
C VAL A 92 -36.11 1.71 18.75
N THR A 93 -36.35 0.47 18.33
CA THR A 93 -35.42 -0.32 17.53
C THR A 93 -35.07 0.40 16.22
N ALA A 94 -36.06 0.93 15.50
CA ALA A 94 -35.84 1.64 14.25
C ALA A 94 -35.03 2.94 14.46
N TYR A 95 -35.33 3.70 15.51
CA TYR A 95 -34.63 4.92 15.84
C TYR A 95 -33.17 4.64 16.22
N GLU A 96 -32.89 3.62 17.03
CA GLU A 96 -31.54 3.21 17.41
C GLU A 96 -30.73 2.76 16.18
N GLN A 97 -31.34 2.04 15.24
CA GLN A 97 -30.69 1.64 13.98
C GLN A 97 -30.31 2.85 13.12
N VAL A 98 -31.19 3.85 13.00
CA VAL A 98 -30.88 5.10 12.28
C VAL A 98 -29.73 5.85 12.95
N LYS A 99 -29.78 6.00 14.28
CA LYS A 99 -28.70 6.68 15.04
C LYS A 99 -27.35 5.97 14.91
N ALA A 100 -27.36 4.64 14.99
CA ALA A 100 -26.15 3.83 14.77
C ALA A 100 -25.60 4.03 13.34
N GLY A 101 -26.48 4.06 12.34
CA GLY A 101 -26.12 4.35 10.95
C GLY A 101 -25.50 5.73 10.76
N ASP A 102 -26.07 6.76 11.39
CA ASP A 102 -25.54 8.12 11.35
C ASP A 102 -24.17 8.22 12.05
N ALA A 103 -24.00 7.59 13.19
CA ALA A 103 -22.72 7.52 13.88
C ALA A 103 -21.64 6.86 13.01
N LYS A 104 -21.98 5.78 12.30
CA LYS A 104 -21.06 5.14 11.34
C LYS A 104 -20.69 6.08 10.19
N LYS A 105 -21.65 6.77 9.60
CA LYS A 105 -21.38 7.76 8.54
C LYS A 105 -20.48 8.89 9.03
N GLN A 106 -20.72 9.40 10.24
CA GLN A 106 -19.90 10.45 10.83
C GLN A 106 -18.45 9.98 11.05
N ARG A 107 -18.23 8.75 11.56
CA ARG A 107 -16.88 8.18 11.73
C ARG A 107 -16.14 8.06 10.38
N LYS A 108 -16.83 7.62 9.31
CA LYS A 108 -16.25 7.53 7.96
C LYS A 108 -15.90 8.92 7.40
N ALA A 109 -16.78 9.90 7.56
CA ALA A 109 -16.52 11.29 7.16
C ALA A 109 -15.33 11.88 7.94
N GLN A 110 -15.24 11.62 9.25
CA GLN A 110 -14.11 12.02 10.09
C GLN A 110 -12.80 11.39 9.62
N LEU A 111 -12.79 10.11 9.24
CA LEU A 111 -11.61 9.46 8.67
C LEU A 111 -11.15 10.19 7.41
N THR A 112 -12.06 10.47 6.49
CA THR A 112 -11.76 11.21 5.25
C THR A 112 -11.18 12.60 5.56
N ASP A 113 -11.76 13.31 6.52
CA ASP A 113 -11.30 14.64 6.95
C ASP A 113 -9.88 14.59 7.56
N LEU A 114 -9.60 13.60 8.42
CA LEU A 114 -8.27 13.39 9.00
C LEU A 114 -7.21 13.11 7.92
N VAL A 115 -7.56 12.36 6.89
CA VAL A 115 -6.64 11.98 5.81
C VAL A 115 -6.36 13.15 4.86
N TYR A 116 -7.40 13.82 4.35
CA TYR A 116 -7.24 14.74 3.23
C TYR A 116 -7.15 16.22 3.64
N ASN A 117 -7.87 16.62 4.70
CA ASN A 117 -7.92 18.01 5.13
C ASN A 117 -6.94 18.29 6.27
N LYS A 118 -7.06 17.55 7.37
CA LYS A 118 -6.21 17.74 8.56
C LYS A 118 -4.83 17.15 8.42
N LYS A 119 -4.68 16.09 7.59
CA LYS A 119 -3.43 15.34 7.39
C LYS A 119 -2.85 14.80 8.71
N ASP A 120 -3.76 14.49 9.67
CA ASP A 120 -3.41 13.86 10.93
C ASP A 120 -3.43 12.33 10.75
N TYR A 121 -2.35 11.84 10.15
CA TYR A 121 -2.26 10.43 9.75
C TYR A 121 -2.28 9.47 10.95
N ALA A 122 -1.76 9.88 12.10
CA ALA A 122 -1.80 9.04 13.31
C ALA A 122 -3.25 8.78 13.73
N LYS A 123 -4.04 9.84 13.90
CA LYS A 123 -5.46 9.70 14.24
C LYS A 123 -6.26 9.02 13.11
N ALA A 124 -5.87 9.23 11.85
CA ALA A 124 -6.51 8.54 10.73
C ALA A 124 -6.30 7.02 10.82
N PHE A 125 -5.09 6.56 11.16
CA PHE A 125 -4.82 5.13 11.36
C PHE A 125 -5.57 4.56 12.56
N ASP A 126 -5.62 5.27 13.69
CA ASP A 126 -6.34 4.82 14.88
C ASP A 126 -7.84 4.67 14.62
N LEU A 127 -8.47 5.69 14.02
CA LEU A 127 -9.88 5.65 13.67
C LEU A 127 -10.16 4.64 12.55
N GLY A 128 -9.30 4.59 11.53
CA GLY A 128 -9.47 3.71 10.40
C GLY A 128 -9.41 2.24 10.78
N ARG A 129 -8.48 1.84 11.66
CA ARG A 129 -8.41 0.48 12.21
C ARG A 129 -9.69 0.08 12.93
N GLN A 130 -10.26 0.98 13.73
CA GLN A 130 -11.53 0.73 14.42
C GLN A 130 -12.69 0.55 13.42
N ILE A 131 -12.77 1.42 12.40
CA ILE A 131 -13.81 1.31 11.36
C ILE A 131 -13.67 -0.02 10.61
N LEU A 132 -12.45 -0.40 10.23
CA LEU A 132 -12.20 -1.64 9.48
C LEU A 132 -12.40 -2.91 10.33
N ALA A 133 -12.26 -2.83 11.65
CA ALA A 133 -12.63 -3.92 12.56
C ALA A 133 -14.15 -4.13 12.60
N ASP A 134 -14.93 -3.03 12.62
CA ASP A 134 -16.40 -3.09 12.61
C ASP A 134 -16.96 -3.41 11.21
N GLU A 135 -16.28 -2.94 10.15
CA GLU A 135 -16.72 -3.02 8.76
C GLU A 135 -15.54 -3.46 7.85
N PRO A 136 -15.16 -4.75 7.86
CA PRO A 136 -14.01 -5.26 7.11
C PRO A 136 -14.17 -5.16 5.58
N ASP A 137 -15.37 -4.84 5.13
CA ASP A 137 -15.72 -4.65 3.71
C ASP A 137 -15.70 -3.19 3.25
N TYR A 138 -15.29 -2.25 4.10
CA TYR A 138 -15.26 -0.83 3.79
C TYR A 138 -14.04 -0.46 2.93
N LEU A 139 -14.20 -0.57 1.60
CA LEU A 139 -13.15 -0.34 0.61
C LEU A 139 -12.51 1.05 0.69
N ASP A 140 -13.33 2.12 0.86
CA ASP A 140 -12.82 3.49 1.00
C ASP A 140 -11.87 3.63 2.19
N GLY A 141 -12.09 2.89 3.28
CA GLY A 141 -11.21 2.86 4.45
C GLY A 141 -9.82 2.32 4.09
N TYR A 142 -9.74 1.25 3.31
CA TYR A 142 -8.47 0.69 2.84
C TYR A 142 -7.74 1.65 1.90
N ILE A 143 -8.44 2.30 0.97
CA ILE A 143 -7.87 3.31 0.07
C ILE A 143 -7.33 4.49 0.87
N ASN A 144 -8.12 5.00 1.81
CA ASN A 144 -7.76 6.15 2.65
C ASN A 144 -6.52 5.87 3.50
N LEU A 145 -6.42 4.69 4.13
CA LEU A 145 -5.26 4.33 4.94
C LEU A 145 -4.02 4.03 4.09
N GLY A 146 -4.19 3.43 2.91
CA GLY A 146 -3.10 3.28 1.93
C GLY A 146 -2.51 4.63 1.54
N TYR A 147 -3.35 5.61 1.20
CA TYR A 147 -2.91 6.97 0.88
C TYR A 147 -2.30 7.69 2.10
N ALA A 148 -2.94 7.60 3.27
CA ALA A 148 -2.44 8.25 4.48
C ALA A 148 -1.02 7.82 4.83
N GLY A 149 -0.73 6.53 4.75
CA GLY A 149 0.63 6.03 5.00
C GLY A 149 1.63 6.41 3.92
N PHE A 150 1.23 6.43 2.65
CA PHE A 150 2.06 6.95 1.57
C PHE A 150 2.38 8.44 1.76
N ALA A 151 1.39 9.26 2.11
CA ALA A 151 1.59 10.68 2.37
C ALA A 151 2.46 10.94 3.62
N ALA A 152 2.27 10.14 4.69
CA ALA A 152 3.12 10.18 5.87
C ALA A 152 4.58 9.81 5.54
N TYR A 153 4.77 8.76 4.73
CA TYR A 153 6.10 8.34 4.26
C TYR A 153 6.80 9.46 3.47
N GLY A 154 6.08 10.15 2.57
CA GLY A 154 6.58 11.32 1.85
C GLY A 154 6.96 12.49 2.76
N ALA A 155 6.32 12.60 3.93
CA ALA A 155 6.67 13.55 5.00
C ALA A 155 7.75 13.00 5.97
N ASN A 156 8.48 11.97 5.57
CA ASN A 156 9.54 11.29 6.33
C ASN A 156 9.06 10.55 7.60
N ASN A 157 7.77 10.27 7.72
CA ASN A 157 7.21 9.41 8.77
C ASN A 157 6.95 8.01 8.23
N LYS A 158 7.84 7.07 8.53
CA LYS A 158 7.81 5.68 8.06
C LYS A 158 6.98 4.74 8.95
N SER A 159 6.43 5.23 10.07
CA SER A 159 5.77 4.39 11.09
C SER A 159 4.59 3.59 10.54
N PHE A 160 3.92 4.08 9.51
CA PHE A 160 2.73 3.47 8.93
C PHE A 160 2.99 2.70 7.62
N ALA A 161 4.24 2.64 7.15
CA ALA A 161 4.56 2.15 5.81
C ALA A 161 4.08 0.71 5.55
N ASN A 162 4.31 -0.20 6.48
CA ASN A 162 3.91 -1.61 6.32
C ASN A 162 2.40 -1.79 6.36
N ASP A 163 1.73 -1.14 7.32
CA ASP A 163 0.26 -1.19 7.43
C ASP A 163 -0.39 -0.61 6.18
N ALA A 164 0.07 0.56 5.73
CA ALA A 164 -0.44 1.22 4.52
C ALA A 164 -0.27 0.36 3.28
N ALA A 165 0.89 -0.29 3.10
CA ALA A 165 1.10 -1.22 2.00
C ALA A 165 0.13 -2.41 2.07
N THR A 166 -0.15 -2.92 3.27
CA THR A 166 -1.12 -4.01 3.49
C THR A 166 -2.54 -3.55 3.14
N TYR A 167 -2.94 -2.37 3.60
CA TYR A 167 -4.26 -1.81 3.28
C TYR A 167 -4.41 -1.52 1.78
N ALA A 168 -3.38 -0.98 1.14
CA ALA A 168 -3.38 -0.73 -0.30
C ALA A 168 -3.49 -2.04 -1.11
N LYS A 169 -2.80 -3.12 -0.71
CA LYS A 169 -2.96 -4.45 -1.31
C LYS A 169 -4.39 -4.97 -1.16
N LYS A 170 -4.96 -4.83 0.04
CA LYS A 170 -6.36 -5.25 0.28
C LYS A 170 -7.35 -4.46 -0.57
N ALA A 171 -7.13 -3.16 -0.75
CA ALA A 171 -7.94 -2.35 -1.66
C ALA A 171 -7.86 -2.85 -3.11
N ILE A 172 -6.67 -3.19 -3.62
CA ILE A 172 -6.49 -3.78 -4.95
C ILE A 172 -7.30 -5.08 -5.08
N GLU A 173 -7.13 -6.01 -4.13
CA GLU A 173 -7.86 -7.28 -4.13
C GLU A 173 -9.39 -7.08 -4.19
N MET A 174 -9.90 -6.14 -3.40
CA MET A 174 -11.33 -5.84 -3.36
C MET A 174 -11.82 -5.24 -4.68
N ILE A 175 -11.06 -4.31 -5.28
CA ILE A 175 -11.40 -3.68 -6.56
C ILE A 175 -11.34 -4.68 -7.71
N GLU A 176 -10.32 -5.52 -7.76
CA GLU A 176 -10.17 -6.59 -8.75
C GLU A 176 -11.26 -7.65 -8.57
N GLY A 177 -11.69 -7.92 -7.33
CA GLY A 177 -12.85 -8.75 -6.98
C GLY A 177 -14.21 -8.11 -7.27
N GLY A 178 -14.24 -6.92 -7.91
CA GLY A 178 -15.45 -6.25 -8.38
C GLY A 178 -16.11 -5.28 -7.39
N LYS A 179 -15.52 -5.04 -6.21
CA LYS A 179 -16.04 -4.02 -5.30
C LYS A 179 -15.75 -2.60 -5.82
N THR A 180 -16.70 -1.70 -5.57
CA THR A 180 -16.59 -0.29 -5.95
C THR A 180 -16.66 0.56 -4.68
N PRO A 181 -15.75 1.53 -4.46
CA PRO A 181 -15.84 2.46 -3.34
C PRO A 181 -17.00 3.44 -3.54
N ALA A 182 -17.40 4.13 -2.48
CA ALA A 182 -18.37 5.21 -2.57
C ALA A 182 -17.80 6.42 -3.34
N ASP A 183 -16.49 6.65 -3.20
CA ASP A 183 -15.75 7.71 -3.90
C ASP A 183 -14.35 7.17 -4.26
N TRP A 184 -13.91 7.41 -5.49
CA TRP A 184 -12.59 6.99 -5.96
C TRP A 184 -11.42 7.80 -5.38
N LYS A 185 -11.65 8.78 -4.50
CA LYS A 185 -10.57 9.61 -3.93
C LYS A 185 -9.39 8.80 -3.38
N PRO A 186 -8.16 9.31 -3.58
CA PRO A 186 -7.77 10.55 -4.29
C PRO A 186 -7.61 10.36 -5.81
N ALA A 187 -8.25 9.37 -6.39
CA ALA A 187 -8.35 9.09 -7.81
C ALA A 187 -9.65 9.64 -8.40
N THR A 188 -9.91 9.34 -9.67
CA THR A 188 -11.14 9.71 -10.37
C THR A 188 -11.84 8.52 -11.01
N THR A 189 -11.09 7.43 -11.24
CA THR A 189 -11.59 6.21 -11.89
C THR A 189 -10.98 4.96 -11.23
N LYS A 190 -11.53 3.80 -11.57
CA LYS A 190 -11.00 2.49 -11.16
C LYS A 190 -9.52 2.34 -11.58
N ASP A 191 -9.19 2.65 -12.82
CA ASP A 191 -7.83 2.46 -13.35
C ASP A 191 -6.85 3.44 -12.69
N ASP A 192 -7.29 4.68 -12.43
CA ASP A 192 -6.49 5.68 -11.73
C ASP A 192 -6.20 5.25 -10.29
N VAL A 193 -7.20 4.73 -9.55
CA VAL A 193 -6.96 4.26 -8.18
C VAL A 193 -6.06 3.03 -8.15
N LEU A 194 -6.22 2.09 -9.05
CA LEU A 194 -5.36 0.91 -9.15
C LEU A 194 -3.91 1.31 -9.46
N ALA A 195 -3.71 2.25 -10.38
CA ALA A 195 -2.40 2.79 -10.70
C ALA A 195 -1.74 3.46 -9.47
N LYS A 196 -2.48 4.30 -8.75
CA LYS A 196 -2.01 4.97 -7.52
C LYS A 196 -1.72 3.98 -6.40
N LEU A 197 -2.58 2.99 -6.17
CA LEU A 197 -2.36 1.96 -5.16
C LEU A 197 -1.07 1.17 -5.43
N ASN A 198 -0.83 0.78 -6.69
CA ASN A 198 0.43 0.12 -7.07
C ASN A 198 1.63 1.05 -6.84
N TYR A 199 1.54 2.32 -7.22
CA TYR A 199 2.59 3.31 -6.97
C TYR A 199 2.88 3.47 -5.47
N TRP A 200 1.84 3.57 -4.62
CA TRP A 200 2.02 3.71 -3.16
C TRP A 200 2.69 2.48 -2.55
N ILE A 201 2.23 1.28 -2.91
CA ILE A 201 2.85 0.04 -2.41
C ILE A 201 4.32 -0.01 -2.81
N ALA A 202 4.63 0.28 -4.08
CA ALA A 202 6.00 0.28 -4.57
C ALA A 202 6.88 1.26 -3.78
N ALA A 203 6.40 2.51 -3.58
CA ALA A 203 7.14 3.52 -2.82
C ALA A 203 7.34 3.14 -1.35
N LEU A 204 6.29 2.60 -0.70
CA LEU A 204 6.35 2.16 0.70
C LEU A 204 7.28 0.95 0.93
N LYS A 205 7.45 0.11 -0.10
CA LYS A 205 8.30 -1.09 -0.06
C LYS A 205 9.72 -0.85 -0.58
N GLN A 206 9.99 0.29 -1.22
CA GLN A 206 11.26 0.59 -1.89
C GLN A 206 12.49 0.32 -1.00
N ASP A 207 12.46 0.77 0.26
CA ASP A 207 13.60 0.64 1.17
C ASP A 207 13.65 -0.72 1.88
N SER A 208 12.51 -1.31 2.20
CA SER A 208 12.40 -2.52 3.04
C SER A 208 12.36 -3.82 2.27
N ALA A 209 11.79 -3.80 1.06
CA ALA A 209 11.61 -4.97 0.21
C ALA A 209 11.68 -4.58 -1.28
N PRO A 210 12.84 -4.11 -1.79
CA PRO A 210 12.97 -3.58 -3.15
C PRO A 210 12.57 -4.59 -4.23
N SER A 211 12.84 -5.88 -4.03
CA SER A 211 12.42 -6.93 -4.98
C SER A 211 10.90 -7.06 -5.06
N GLU A 212 10.18 -6.87 -3.95
CA GLU A 212 8.72 -6.83 -3.96
C GLU A 212 8.21 -5.54 -4.63
N ALA A 213 8.88 -4.41 -4.39
CA ALA A 213 8.51 -3.12 -4.97
C ALA A 213 8.55 -3.12 -6.50
N ILE A 214 9.46 -3.89 -7.13
CA ILE A 214 9.61 -3.98 -8.58
C ILE A 214 8.30 -4.31 -9.29
N ALA A 215 7.59 -5.36 -8.83
CA ALA A 215 6.33 -5.78 -9.44
C ALA A 215 5.28 -4.66 -9.43
N TYR A 216 5.20 -3.91 -8.35
CA TYR A 216 4.27 -2.79 -8.20
C TYR A 216 4.71 -1.56 -9.00
N TRP A 217 6.03 -1.29 -9.09
CA TRP A 217 6.55 -0.24 -9.98
C TRP A 217 6.24 -0.52 -11.45
N ILE A 218 6.39 -1.78 -11.90
CA ILE A 218 6.04 -2.17 -13.28
C ILE A 218 4.55 -1.94 -13.53
N LYS A 219 3.67 -2.38 -12.61
CA LYS A 219 2.22 -2.16 -12.75
C LYS A 219 1.87 -0.67 -12.81
N ALA A 220 2.48 0.15 -11.95
CA ALA A 220 2.32 1.59 -12.01
C ALA A 220 2.81 2.16 -13.34
N ALA A 221 4.05 1.85 -13.77
CA ALA A 221 4.65 2.32 -15.01
C ALA A 221 3.90 1.89 -16.29
N SER A 222 3.14 0.78 -16.21
CA SER A 222 2.30 0.31 -17.32
C SER A 222 0.97 1.04 -17.43
N SER A 223 0.58 1.81 -16.42
CA SER A 223 -0.69 2.55 -16.41
C SER A 223 -0.61 3.86 -17.21
N ASP A 224 -1.75 4.32 -17.72
CA ASP A 224 -1.81 5.59 -18.46
C ASP A 224 -1.36 6.80 -17.62
N ASN A 225 -1.57 6.75 -16.30
CA ASN A 225 -1.23 7.83 -15.39
C ASN A 225 0.27 7.96 -15.15
N PHE A 226 1.04 6.85 -15.20
CA PHE A 226 2.44 6.84 -14.85
C PHE A 226 3.38 6.40 -15.97
N LYS A 227 2.87 5.97 -17.13
CA LYS A 227 3.72 5.53 -18.27
C LYS A 227 4.64 6.62 -18.85
N LYS A 228 4.40 7.89 -18.48
CA LYS A 228 5.25 9.04 -18.85
C LYS A 228 5.82 9.77 -17.63
N ASP A 229 5.69 9.18 -16.43
CA ASP A 229 6.19 9.80 -15.22
C ASP A 229 7.66 9.46 -14.99
N VAL A 230 8.50 10.48 -15.01
CA VAL A 230 9.97 10.38 -14.83
C VAL A 230 10.32 9.69 -13.52
N GLN A 231 9.61 10.06 -12.43
CA GLN A 231 9.92 9.54 -11.10
C GLN A 231 9.63 8.04 -10.99
N THR A 232 8.55 7.56 -11.63
CA THR A 232 8.21 6.15 -11.65
C THR A 232 9.33 5.29 -12.23
N TYR A 233 9.89 5.68 -13.38
CA TYR A 233 11.00 4.94 -13.99
C TYR A 233 12.30 5.09 -13.22
N TYR A 234 12.59 6.28 -12.69
CA TYR A 234 13.75 6.46 -11.82
C TYR A 234 13.68 5.55 -10.59
N LYS A 235 12.53 5.51 -9.90
CA LYS A 235 12.32 4.64 -8.74
C LYS A 235 12.37 3.16 -9.10
N LEU A 236 11.82 2.77 -10.23
CA LEU A 236 11.95 1.41 -10.76
C LEU A 236 13.42 1.05 -11.00
N GLY A 237 14.21 1.96 -11.59
CA GLY A 237 15.65 1.78 -11.77
C GLY A 237 16.38 1.54 -10.44
N LEU A 238 16.09 2.36 -9.43
CA LEU A 238 16.65 2.17 -8.08
C LEU A 238 16.20 0.84 -7.44
N ALA A 239 14.97 0.40 -7.68
CA ALA A 239 14.49 -0.90 -7.19
C ALA A 239 15.22 -2.08 -7.84
N TYR A 240 15.57 -1.98 -9.12
CA TYR A 240 16.37 -2.99 -9.82
C TYR A 240 17.85 -2.95 -9.42
N GLU A 241 18.40 -1.76 -9.15
CA GLU A 241 19.81 -1.60 -8.78
C GLU A 241 20.23 -2.45 -7.59
N ILE A 242 19.38 -2.51 -6.54
CA ILE A 242 19.70 -3.23 -5.30
C ILE A 242 19.92 -4.74 -5.56
N PRO A 243 18.95 -5.48 -6.14
CA PRO A 243 19.16 -6.88 -6.46
C PRO A 243 20.23 -7.11 -7.53
N ALA A 244 20.41 -6.18 -8.50
CA ALA A 244 21.47 -6.27 -9.50
C ALA A 244 22.86 -6.27 -8.85
N ARG A 245 23.12 -5.31 -7.93
CA ARG A 245 24.38 -5.25 -7.19
C ARG A 245 24.60 -6.47 -6.30
N LYS A 246 23.55 -6.97 -5.68
CA LYS A 246 23.61 -8.18 -4.86
C LYS A 246 23.99 -9.39 -5.69
N LEU A 247 23.29 -9.66 -6.80
CA LEU A 247 23.59 -10.77 -7.70
C LEU A 247 24.99 -10.69 -8.27
N LEU A 248 25.48 -9.50 -8.62
CA LEU A 248 26.85 -9.28 -9.08
C LEU A 248 27.87 -9.60 -7.98
N ALA A 249 27.62 -9.17 -6.75
CA ALA A 249 28.49 -9.48 -5.62
C ALA A 249 28.54 -10.99 -5.34
N ASP A 250 27.37 -11.65 -5.34
CA ASP A 250 27.25 -13.10 -5.16
C ASP A 250 27.99 -13.88 -6.28
N TYR A 251 27.86 -13.42 -7.54
CA TYR A 251 28.60 -13.97 -8.67
C TYR A 251 30.12 -13.84 -8.49
N ASN A 252 30.59 -12.65 -8.17
CA ASN A 252 32.02 -12.40 -7.97
C ASN A 252 32.59 -13.24 -6.83
N ASN A 253 31.88 -13.34 -5.70
CA ASN A 253 32.31 -14.14 -4.55
C ASN A 253 32.38 -15.64 -4.90
N SER A 254 31.47 -16.13 -5.74
CA SER A 254 31.36 -17.54 -6.04
C SER A 254 32.29 -18.00 -7.19
N PHE A 255 32.49 -17.16 -8.20
CA PHE A 255 33.08 -17.57 -9.48
C PHE A 255 34.29 -16.77 -9.94
N ASN A 256 34.61 -15.61 -9.33
CA ASN A 256 35.76 -14.81 -9.77
C ASN A 256 37.07 -15.60 -9.67
N GLY A 257 37.85 -15.59 -10.76
CA GLY A 257 39.13 -16.30 -10.86
C GLY A 257 39.00 -17.82 -11.00
N LYS A 258 37.79 -18.37 -11.13
CA LYS A 258 37.56 -19.80 -11.37
C LYS A 258 37.28 -20.11 -12.85
N PRO A 259 37.52 -21.34 -13.33
CA PRO A 259 37.09 -21.74 -14.66
C PRO A 259 35.58 -21.57 -14.84
N GLU A 260 35.20 -21.28 -16.07
CA GLU A 260 33.78 -21.13 -16.44
C GLU A 260 33.06 -22.48 -16.35
N THR A 261 31.88 -22.49 -15.72
CA THR A 261 31.01 -23.68 -15.59
C THR A 261 29.59 -23.35 -16.05
N PRO A 262 28.71 -24.32 -16.33
CA PRO A 262 27.32 -24.06 -16.62
C PRO A 262 26.63 -23.25 -15.53
N GLU A 263 26.94 -23.47 -14.26
CA GLU A 263 26.40 -22.76 -13.11
C GLU A 263 26.86 -21.29 -13.10
N SER A 264 28.15 -21.03 -13.41
CA SER A 264 28.66 -19.65 -13.48
C SER A 264 28.04 -18.88 -14.64
N LYS A 265 27.83 -19.52 -15.79
CA LYS A 265 27.12 -18.92 -16.92
C LYS A 265 25.67 -18.56 -16.56
N LEU A 266 24.97 -19.48 -15.93
CA LEU A 266 23.59 -19.29 -15.51
C LEU A 266 23.47 -18.15 -14.48
N ALA A 267 24.40 -18.11 -13.51
CA ALA A 267 24.47 -17.03 -12.54
C ALA A 267 24.74 -15.67 -13.23
N LEU A 268 25.65 -15.64 -14.20
CA LEU A 268 25.97 -14.41 -14.96
C LEU A 268 24.78 -13.93 -15.79
N GLU A 269 23.99 -14.84 -16.40
CA GLU A 269 22.79 -14.45 -17.12
C GLU A 269 21.73 -13.81 -16.22
N ASN A 270 21.56 -14.28 -14.98
CA ASN A 270 20.68 -13.65 -14.00
C ASN A 270 21.20 -12.26 -13.60
N VAL A 271 22.52 -12.08 -13.45
CA VAL A 271 23.13 -10.75 -13.22
C VAL A 271 22.83 -9.84 -14.41
N ASN A 272 23.12 -10.31 -15.64
CA ASN A 272 22.91 -9.57 -16.86
C ASN A 272 21.46 -9.13 -17.03
N GLN A 273 20.51 -10.04 -16.79
CA GLN A 273 19.07 -9.72 -16.85
C GLN A 273 18.74 -8.55 -15.95
N MET A 274 19.23 -8.56 -14.71
CA MET A 274 18.91 -7.52 -13.74
C MET A 274 19.58 -6.18 -14.10
N ILE A 275 20.82 -6.23 -14.61
CA ILE A 275 21.52 -5.06 -15.13
C ILE A 275 20.76 -4.46 -16.32
N ASP A 276 20.31 -5.28 -17.28
CA ASP A 276 19.57 -4.83 -18.46
C ASP A 276 18.23 -4.17 -18.05
N ARG A 277 17.54 -4.67 -16.98
CA ARG A 277 16.35 -4.03 -16.42
C ARG A 277 16.65 -2.69 -15.76
N THR A 278 17.79 -2.58 -15.07
CA THR A 278 18.26 -1.32 -14.48
C THR A 278 18.54 -0.28 -15.56
N ILE A 279 19.24 -0.69 -16.62
CA ILE A 279 19.55 0.17 -17.78
C ILE A 279 18.25 0.65 -18.45
N ASP A 280 17.30 -0.25 -18.73
CA ASP A 280 16.03 0.10 -19.38
C ASP A 280 15.27 1.15 -18.56
N ALA A 281 15.08 0.92 -17.24
CA ALA A 281 14.33 1.82 -16.40
C ALA A 281 15.00 3.20 -16.26
N LEU A 282 16.33 3.25 -16.04
CA LEU A 282 17.05 4.51 -15.92
C LEU A 282 17.11 5.27 -17.27
N ALA A 283 17.26 4.56 -18.39
CA ALA A 283 17.22 5.18 -19.72
C ALA A 283 15.86 5.84 -20.01
N ARG A 284 14.75 5.19 -19.62
CA ARG A 284 13.41 5.81 -19.69
C ARG A 284 13.31 7.06 -18.82
N ALA A 285 13.80 7.02 -17.58
CA ALA A 285 13.80 8.19 -16.71
C ALA A 285 14.58 9.35 -17.34
N VAL A 286 15.77 9.08 -17.89
CA VAL A 286 16.59 10.10 -18.59
C VAL A 286 15.89 10.64 -19.83
N ALA A 287 15.32 9.75 -20.70
CA ALA A 287 14.63 10.14 -21.92
C ALA A 287 13.39 11.01 -21.61
N LEU A 288 12.58 10.62 -20.63
CA LEU A 288 11.38 11.37 -20.23
C LEU A 288 11.68 12.70 -19.55
N SER A 289 12.84 12.82 -18.88
CA SER A 289 13.25 14.09 -18.25
C SER A 289 13.43 15.21 -19.25
N GLY A 290 13.82 14.92 -20.49
CA GLY A 290 14.03 15.92 -21.53
C GLY A 290 14.94 17.07 -21.08
N SER A 291 14.50 18.32 -21.31
CA SER A 291 15.14 19.55 -20.88
C SER A 291 14.42 20.26 -19.72
N ASP A 292 13.47 19.60 -19.06
CA ASP A 292 12.69 20.21 -17.97
C ASP A 292 13.56 20.40 -16.73
N GLU A 293 13.81 21.64 -16.35
CA GLU A 293 14.67 22.02 -15.21
C GLU A 293 14.21 21.39 -13.88
N LYS A 294 12.91 21.10 -13.71
CA LYS A 294 12.42 20.43 -12.50
C LYS A 294 12.98 19.02 -12.31
N TYR A 295 13.44 18.38 -13.38
CA TYR A 295 14.04 17.05 -13.34
C TYR A 295 15.58 17.06 -13.47
N LYS A 296 16.22 18.21 -13.50
CA LYS A 296 17.67 18.34 -13.73
C LYS A 296 18.51 17.49 -12.77
N GLU A 297 18.25 17.58 -11.47
CA GLU A 297 19.00 16.81 -10.46
C GLU A 297 18.74 15.30 -10.62
N LEU A 298 17.46 14.92 -10.78
CA LEU A 298 17.08 13.53 -11.00
C LEU A 298 17.70 12.97 -12.28
N LYS A 299 17.67 13.75 -13.38
CA LYS A 299 18.29 13.36 -14.66
C LYS A 299 19.79 13.14 -14.51
N THR A 300 20.47 14.02 -13.78
CA THR A 300 21.92 13.92 -13.55
C THR A 300 22.26 12.64 -12.77
N ASP A 301 21.54 12.35 -11.70
CA ASP A 301 21.75 11.12 -10.92
C ASP A 301 21.39 9.86 -11.74
N ALA A 302 20.24 9.88 -12.44
CA ALA A 302 19.82 8.77 -13.30
C ALA A 302 20.86 8.50 -14.41
N MET A 303 21.42 9.54 -15.05
CA MET A 303 22.44 9.41 -16.09
C MET A 303 23.74 8.84 -15.53
N GLY A 304 24.17 9.28 -14.35
CA GLY A 304 25.35 8.72 -13.69
C GLY A 304 25.22 7.21 -13.46
N ARG A 305 24.12 6.79 -12.81
CA ARG A 305 23.82 5.37 -12.57
C ARG A 305 23.67 4.58 -13.87
N LEU A 306 22.96 5.12 -14.82
CA LEU A 306 22.78 4.51 -16.15
C LEU A 306 24.13 4.25 -16.83
N THR A 307 25.02 5.25 -16.81
CA THR A 307 26.36 5.14 -17.36
C THR A 307 27.18 4.04 -16.67
N ASP A 308 27.11 3.97 -15.35
CA ASP A 308 27.82 2.93 -14.57
C ASP A 308 27.32 1.52 -14.90
N PHE A 309 25.99 1.31 -14.93
CA PHE A 309 25.42 0.02 -15.28
C PHE A 309 25.66 -0.35 -16.75
N TYR A 310 25.60 0.63 -17.65
CA TYR A 310 25.89 0.41 -19.06
C TYR A 310 27.36 -0.01 -19.30
N LYS A 311 28.32 0.69 -18.65
CA LYS A 311 29.73 0.29 -18.66
C LYS A 311 29.94 -1.10 -18.05
N LEU A 312 29.28 -1.41 -16.95
CA LEU A 312 29.34 -2.73 -16.33
C LEU A 312 28.90 -3.83 -17.30
N ARG A 313 27.86 -3.57 -18.07
CA ARG A 313 27.27 -4.52 -19.04
C ARG A 313 28.06 -4.64 -20.33
N HIS A 314 28.54 -3.52 -20.88
CA HIS A 314 29.10 -3.42 -22.22
C HIS A 314 30.59 -3.03 -22.24
N GLN A 315 31.19 -2.76 -21.08
CA GLN A 315 32.59 -2.33 -20.92
C GLN A 315 32.94 -1.00 -21.67
N SER A 316 31.93 -0.30 -22.15
CA SER A 316 32.05 0.94 -22.92
C SER A 316 30.79 1.76 -22.75
N THR A 317 30.85 3.04 -23.08
CA THR A 317 29.66 3.92 -23.22
C THR A 317 29.18 4.04 -24.67
N ALA A 318 29.85 3.41 -25.60
CA ALA A 318 29.43 3.44 -27.01
C ALA A 318 28.02 2.85 -27.18
N GLY A 319 27.13 3.57 -27.85
CA GLY A 319 25.72 3.16 -28.03
C GLY A 319 24.77 3.56 -26.92
N LEU A 320 25.23 4.20 -25.83
CA LEU A 320 24.37 4.63 -24.74
C LEU A 320 23.36 5.70 -25.17
N ASP A 321 23.78 6.66 -25.98
CA ASP A 321 22.90 7.73 -26.45
C ASP A 321 21.81 7.17 -27.38
N GLU A 322 22.14 6.20 -28.22
CA GLU A 322 21.18 5.49 -29.07
C GLU A 322 20.17 4.69 -28.26
N VAL A 323 20.61 4.08 -27.14
CA VAL A 323 19.70 3.40 -26.21
C VAL A 323 18.71 4.41 -25.62
N ILE A 324 19.19 5.54 -25.12
CA ILE A 324 18.34 6.59 -24.53
C ILE A 324 17.35 7.13 -25.57
N ALA A 325 17.82 7.41 -26.80
CA ALA A 325 16.99 7.95 -27.86
C ALA A 325 15.87 6.98 -28.30
N GLY A 326 16.16 5.68 -28.30
CA GLY A 326 15.23 4.64 -28.77
C GLY A 326 14.39 3.98 -27.69
N ILE A 327 14.67 4.20 -26.38
CA ILE A 327 14.09 3.39 -25.31
C ILE A 327 12.57 3.52 -25.20
N LEU A 328 12.01 4.70 -25.44
CA LEU A 328 10.57 4.95 -25.33
C LEU A 328 9.76 4.31 -26.45
N GLN A 329 10.41 3.87 -27.54
CA GLN A 329 9.77 3.12 -28.61
C GLN A 329 9.66 1.61 -28.29
N LYS A 330 10.40 1.14 -27.27
CA LYS A 330 10.36 -0.24 -26.83
C LYS A 330 9.28 -0.43 -25.76
N PRO A 331 8.59 -1.57 -25.72
CA PRO A 331 7.69 -1.88 -24.62
C PRO A 331 8.46 -1.95 -23.29
N LEU A 332 7.77 -1.64 -22.19
CA LEU A 332 8.35 -1.87 -20.86
C LEU A 332 8.59 -3.37 -20.68
N PRO A 333 9.81 -3.77 -20.30
CA PRO A 333 10.10 -5.18 -20.07
C PRO A 333 9.24 -5.76 -18.94
N PRO A 334 8.81 -7.02 -19.02
CA PRO A 334 8.07 -7.67 -17.95
C PRO A 334 8.94 -7.87 -16.70
N GLU A 335 8.31 -8.22 -15.60
CA GLU A 335 8.99 -8.55 -14.35
C GLU A 335 10.07 -9.64 -14.60
N PRO A 336 11.31 -9.42 -14.10
CA PRO A 336 12.37 -10.39 -14.27
C PRO A 336 12.03 -11.69 -13.52
N LYS A 337 12.23 -12.81 -14.22
CA LYS A 337 12.10 -14.14 -13.61
C LYS A 337 13.47 -14.77 -13.53
N PRO A 338 13.79 -15.53 -12.47
CA PRO A 338 15.04 -16.26 -12.40
C PRO A 338 15.23 -17.17 -13.62
N ILE A 339 16.35 -17.02 -14.29
CA ILE A 339 16.75 -17.91 -15.39
C ILE A 339 17.25 -19.20 -14.74
N THR A 340 16.62 -20.32 -15.04
CA THR A 340 16.90 -21.64 -14.43
C THR A 340 17.63 -22.60 -15.38
N SER A 341 17.69 -22.27 -16.65
CA SER A 341 18.42 -23.03 -17.68
C SER A 341 18.96 -22.09 -18.74
N LEU A 342 20.15 -22.39 -19.24
CA LEU A 342 20.70 -21.69 -20.40
C LEU A 342 19.94 -22.08 -21.66
N PRO A 343 19.80 -21.17 -22.64
CA PRO A 343 19.25 -21.53 -23.95
C PRO A 343 20.08 -22.67 -24.54
N THR A 344 19.46 -23.77 -24.88
CA THR A 344 20.13 -24.82 -25.65
C THR A 344 20.35 -24.24 -27.05
N THR A 345 21.63 -24.07 -27.42
CA THR A 345 21.98 -23.77 -28.82
C THR A 345 21.39 -24.90 -29.65
N PRO A 346 20.54 -24.65 -30.68
CA PRO A 346 20.09 -25.72 -31.52
C PRO A 346 21.32 -26.38 -32.10
N THR A 347 21.52 -27.65 -31.78
CA THR A 347 22.55 -28.49 -32.42
C THR A 347 22.17 -28.53 -33.86
N THR A 348 22.85 -27.75 -34.69
CA THR A 348 22.76 -27.87 -36.16
C THR A 348 23.10 -29.29 -36.48
N GLY A 349 22.06 -30.06 -36.84
CA GLY A 349 22.23 -31.44 -37.30
C GLY A 349 23.27 -31.45 -38.40
N THR A 350 24.20 -32.38 -38.28
CA THR A 350 25.24 -32.70 -39.26
C THR A 350 24.65 -32.59 -40.68
N PRO A 351 25.14 -31.70 -41.59
CA PRO A 351 24.72 -31.74 -42.96
C PRO A 351 25.27 -33.01 -43.62
N ALA A 352 24.39 -33.80 -44.18
CA ALA A 352 24.79 -34.84 -45.10
C ALA A 352 25.70 -34.26 -46.17
N SER A 353 26.84 -34.91 -46.40
CA SER A 353 27.83 -34.58 -47.40
C SER A 353 27.19 -34.43 -48.79
N GLY A 354 27.20 -33.20 -49.32
CA GLY A 354 26.84 -32.88 -50.73
C GLY A 354 27.80 -31.81 -51.18
N ALA A 355 28.69 -32.18 -52.11
CA ALA A 355 29.70 -31.33 -52.72
C ALA A 355 29.07 -30.15 -53.50
N GLY A 356 29.59 -28.96 -53.35
CA GLY A 356 29.24 -27.79 -54.18
C GLY A 356 29.87 -26.49 -53.70
N THR A 357 31.01 -26.16 -54.28
CA THR A 357 31.61 -24.85 -54.58
C THR A 357 31.36 -23.67 -53.61
N ALA A 358 32.45 -23.16 -53.02
CA ALA A 358 32.54 -21.89 -52.27
C ALA A 358 32.32 -20.65 -53.19
N PRO A 359 31.85 -19.54 -52.59
CA PRO A 359 32.64 -18.31 -52.65
C PRO A 359 32.91 -17.66 -51.31
N ALA A 360 33.93 -16.85 -51.32
CA ALA A 360 34.67 -16.25 -50.25
C ALA A 360 33.89 -15.23 -49.38
N GLY A 361 34.18 -15.27 -48.08
CA GLY A 361 34.46 -14.08 -47.28
C GLY A 361 33.32 -13.26 -46.72
N THR A 362 32.95 -13.54 -45.45
CA THR A 362 32.65 -12.45 -44.51
C THR A 362 33.06 -12.90 -43.10
N LYS A 363 33.89 -12.09 -42.46
CA LYS A 363 34.42 -12.32 -41.12
C LYS A 363 33.27 -12.23 -40.11
N GLY A 364 32.99 -13.33 -39.44
CA GLY A 364 32.09 -13.36 -38.29
C GLY A 364 32.76 -12.74 -37.07
N ASN A 365 32.07 -11.79 -36.43
CA ASN A 365 32.44 -11.25 -35.15
C ASN A 365 32.33 -12.32 -34.06
N ALA A 366 33.47 -12.68 -33.49
CA ALA A 366 33.53 -13.49 -32.30
C ALA A 366 32.96 -12.69 -31.12
N ALA A 367 32.04 -13.31 -30.38
CA ALA A 367 31.54 -12.79 -29.13
C ALA A 367 32.71 -12.56 -28.15
N ALA A 368 32.88 -11.30 -27.71
CA ALA A 368 33.90 -10.92 -26.75
C ALA A 368 33.54 -11.52 -25.37
N THR A 369 34.42 -12.34 -24.85
CA THR A 369 34.42 -12.79 -23.45
C THR A 369 34.57 -11.58 -22.53
N PRO A 370 33.82 -11.43 -21.43
CA PRO A 370 33.98 -10.32 -20.50
C PRO A 370 35.38 -10.36 -19.87
N GLY A 371 36.18 -9.33 -20.18
CA GLY A 371 37.53 -9.15 -19.59
C GLY A 371 37.46 -8.91 -18.10
N GLN A 372 38.38 -9.56 -17.37
CA GLN A 372 38.58 -9.35 -15.94
C GLN A 372 38.77 -7.87 -15.59
N PRO A 373 38.12 -7.35 -14.54
CA PRO A 373 38.40 -6.00 -14.07
C PRO A 373 39.79 -5.93 -13.46
N ASN A 374 40.63 -5.07 -14.02
CA ASN A 374 41.92 -4.72 -13.46
C ASN A 374 41.77 -4.12 -12.06
N LYS A 375 42.54 -4.64 -11.09
CA LYS A 375 42.71 -4.08 -9.76
C LYS A 375 43.31 -2.67 -9.87
N THR A 376 42.47 -1.66 -9.74
CA THR A 376 42.93 -0.30 -9.36
C THR A 376 42.43 -0.06 -7.94
N THR A 377 43.38 -0.04 -7.04
CA THR A 377 43.23 0.36 -5.62
C THR A 377 42.77 1.81 -5.56
N PRO A 378 41.66 2.15 -4.84
CA PRO A 378 41.31 3.54 -4.64
C PRO A 378 42.27 4.16 -3.61
N ALA A 379 42.97 5.22 -4.00
CA ALA A 379 43.69 6.08 -3.07
C ALA A 379 42.71 6.77 -2.13
N THR A 380 42.83 6.51 -0.85
CA THR A 380 42.17 7.16 0.25
C THR A 380 42.58 8.61 0.34
N THR A 381 41.71 9.55 0.02
CA THR A 381 41.87 10.95 0.46
C THR A 381 40.65 11.33 1.30
N THR A 382 40.84 11.16 2.60
CA THR A 382 39.97 11.71 3.64
C THR A 382 40.12 13.24 3.62
N LYS A 383 39.10 13.96 3.19
CA LYS A 383 38.95 15.38 3.47
C LYS A 383 37.72 15.59 4.34
N THR A 384 37.98 15.74 5.63
CA THR A 384 37.07 16.17 6.67
C THR A 384 36.54 17.56 6.37
N ALA A 385 35.28 17.70 6.04
CA ALA A 385 34.61 18.99 5.99
C ALA A 385 33.84 19.18 7.31
N GLY A 386 34.20 20.24 8.02
CA GLY A 386 33.62 20.63 9.30
C GLY A 386 32.15 21.12 9.18
N PRO A 387 31.46 21.24 10.31
CA PRO A 387 30.01 21.50 10.34
C PRO A 387 29.68 22.95 9.96
N VAL A 388 28.82 23.13 8.97
CA VAL A 388 28.26 24.42 8.59
C VAL A 388 27.16 24.80 9.58
N LYS A 389 27.35 25.91 10.30
CA LYS A 389 26.34 26.52 11.17
C LYS A 389 25.15 27.06 10.38
N PRO A 390 23.92 26.92 10.85
CA PRO A 390 22.76 27.51 10.19
C PRO A 390 22.74 29.03 10.40
N LYS A 391 22.59 29.78 9.31
CA LYS A 391 22.33 31.24 9.34
C LYS A 391 20.88 31.49 9.74
N THR A 392 20.68 32.09 10.91
CA THR A 392 19.42 32.68 11.34
C THR A 392 19.01 33.81 10.42
N ARG A 393 17.85 33.69 9.77
CA ARG A 393 17.22 34.76 9.00
C ARG A 393 16.38 35.62 9.93
N ARG A 394 16.83 36.85 10.10
CA ARG A 394 16.17 37.91 10.87
C ARG A 394 14.85 38.30 10.18
N ALA A 395 13.78 38.29 10.94
CA ALA A 395 12.50 38.86 10.55
C ALA A 395 12.61 40.39 10.44
N HIS A 396 12.16 40.97 9.33
CA HIS A 396 11.77 42.39 9.25
C HIS A 396 10.26 42.45 9.14
N GLY A 397 9.68 43.08 10.15
CA GLY A 397 8.29 43.44 10.14
C GLY A 397 8.08 44.82 9.48
N ARG A 398 6.98 44.89 8.85
CA ARG A 398 5.94 45.96 8.74
C ARG A 398 6.26 47.28 8.05
N PRO A 399 5.23 48.00 7.58
CA PRO A 399 3.88 48.09 8.11
C PRO A 399 2.80 47.35 7.34
#